data_3a157a099c8f8adf02d22a87e47326a5
#
_entry.id   3a157a099c8f8adf02d22a87e47326a5
#
_cell.length_a   1.000
_cell.length_b   1.000
_cell.length_c   1.000
_cell.angle_alpha   90.00
_cell.angle_beta   90.00
_cell.angle_gamma   90.00
#
_symmetry.space_group_name_H-M   'P 1'
#
loop_
_entity.id
_entity.type
_entity.pdbx_description
1 polymer ?
#
loop_
_entity_poly.entity_id
_entity_poly.type
_entity_poly.pdbx_seq_one_letter_code
_entity_poly.pdbx_strand_id
1 'polypeptide(L)' 'MAERKTGTVKWFNDAKGFGFIQPDEGGKDVFVHISALTEAGIPNLNEGQKVSYELTTSNGKTSAASLQLA' A
#
# COMPACT_ATOMS: atom_id res chain seq x y z
N MET A 1 -6.06 17.78 -3.26
CA MET A 1 -5.48 16.82 -4.21
C MET A 1 -4.59 15.85 -3.46
N ALA A 2 -4.83 14.57 -3.62
CA ALA A 2 -3.99 13.58 -2.94
C ALA A 2 -2.61 13.51 -3.59
N GLU A 3 -1.59 13.44 -2.78
CA GLU A 3 -0.21 13.32 -3.23
C GLU A 3 0.14 11.85 -3.38
N ARG A 4 0.72 11.47 -4.53
CA ARG A 4 1.17 10.10 -4.73
C ARG A 4 2.55 9.91 -4.11
N LYS A 5 2.68 8.80 -3.42
CA LYS A 5 3.93 8.38 -2.80
C LYS A 5 4.41 7.11 -3.46
N THR A 6 5.68 6.79 -3.27
CA THR A 6 6.22 5.52 -3.69
C THR A 6 6.81 4.82 -2.48
N GLY A 7 6.82 3.50 -2.54
CA GLY A 7 7.37 2.70 -1.46
C GLY A 7 7.64 1.29 -1.92
N THR A 8 8.17 0.49 -1.00
CA THR A 8 8.49 -0.90 -1.24
C THR A 8 7.63 -1.76 -0.31
N VAL A 9 7.02 -2.80 -0.87
CA VAL A 9 6.22 -3.71 -0.06
C VAL A 9 7.13 -4.40 0.95
N LYS A 10 6.84 -4.21 2.23
CA LYS A 10 7.60 -4.85 3.29
C LYS A 10 7.18 -6.31 3.43
N TRP A 11 5.89 -6.54 3.46
CA TRP A 11 5.31 -7.87 3.40
C TRP A 11 3.82 -7.73 3.13
N PHE A 12 3.23 -8.79 2.60
CA PHE A 12 1.79 -8.83 2.36
C PHE A 12 1.30 -10.25 2.59
N ASN A 13 0.21 -10.39 3.35
CA ASN A 13 -0.40 -11.68 3.65
C ASN A 13 -1.77 -11.73 3.00
N ASP A 14 -1.88 -12.41 1.87
CA ASP A 14 -3.14 -12.49 1.14
C ASP A 14 -4.19 -13.33 1.86
N ALA A 15 -3.77 -14.26 2.71
CA ALA A 15 -4.71 -15.05 3.52
C ALA A 15 -5.42 -14.18 4.55
N LYS A 16 -4.70 -13.23 5.14
CA LYS A 16 -5.28 -12.29 6.10
C LYS A 16 -5.85 -11.05 5.43
N GLY A 17 -5.41 -10.77 4.21
CA GLY A 17 -5.94 -9.66 3.43
C GLY A 17 -5.34 -8.31 3.75
N PHE A 18 -4.08 -8.25 4.22
CA PHE A 18 -3.42 -6.98 4.48
C PHE A 18 -1.91 -7.13 4.47
N GLY A 19 -1.23 -5.99 4.42
CA GLY A 19 0.22 -5.94 4.47
C GLY A 19 0.69 -4.54 4.77
N PHE A 20 1.98 -4.31 4.63
CA PHE A 20 2.60 -3.02 4.88
C PHE A 20 3.55 -2.63 3.77
N ILE A 21 3.59 -1.34 3.49
CA ILE A 21 4.49 -0.73 2.52
C ILE A 21 5.44 0.17 3.30
N GLN A 22 6.74 0.06 3.03
CA GLN A 22 7.72 0.96 3.60
C GLN A 22 7.91 2.13 2.63
N PRO A 23 7.54 3.37 3.04
CA PRO A 23 7.71 4.52 2.16
C PRO A 23 9.18 4.74 1.78
N ASP A 24 9.43 5.13 0.53
CA ASP A 24 10.78 5.42 0.07
C ASP A 24 11.42 6.56 0.85
N GLU A 25 10.61 7.53 1.26
CA GLU A 25 11.09 8.66 2.05
C GLU A 25 11.38 8.31 3.51
N GLY A 26 11.05 7.10 3.92
CA GLY A 26 11.22 6.66 5.30
C GLY A 26 10.00 6.95 6.15
N GLY A 27 10.11 6.71 7.44
CA GLY A 27 9.02 6.91 8.37
C GLY A 27 8.28 5.61 8.67
N LYS A 28 7.04 5.73 9.09
CA LYS A 28 6.24 4.59 9.51
C LYS A 28 5.72 3.80 8.30
N ASP A 29 5.63 2.49 8.47
CA ASP A 29 5.04 1.63 7.45
C ASP A 29 3.59 2.04 7.20
N VAL A 30 3.16 1.92 5.95
CA VAL A 30 1.81 2.26 5.54
C VAL A 30 1.00 0.98 5.41
N PHE A 31 -0.15 0.93 6.07
CA PHE A 31 -1.04 -0.21 6.00
C PHE A 31 -1.70 -0.28 4.60
N VAL A 32 -1.80 -1.49 4.06
CA VAL A 32 -2.52 -1.73 2.81
C VAL A 32 -3.46 -2.91 2.98
N HIS A 33 -4.71 -2.73 2.60
CA HIS A 33 -5.73 -3.79 2.67
C HIS A 33 -5.93 -4.39 1.29
N ILE A 34 -6.35 -5.66 1.25
CA ILE A 34 -6.54 -6.37 -0.02
C ILE A 34 -7.57 -5.68 -0.92
N SER A 35 -8.52 -4.97 -0.34
CA SER A 35 -9.51 -4.23 -1.13
C SER A 35 -8.84 -3.18 -2.02
N ALA A 36 -7.75 -2.58 -1.56
CA ALA A 36 -7.00 -1.61 -2.36
C ALA A 36 -6.35 -2.29 -3.57
N LEU A 37 -5.89 -3.52 -3.40
CA LEU A 37 -5.34 -4.30 -4.50
C LEU A 37 -6.43 -4.65 -5.52
N THR A 38 -7.57 -5.08 -5.03
CA THR A 38 -8.70 -5.43 -5.90
C THR A 38 -9.15 -4.23 -6.73
N GLU A 39 -9.27 -3.07 -6.11
CA GLU A 39 -9.66 -1.84 -6.81
C GLU A 39 -8.62 -1.45 -7.87
N ALA A 40 -7.35 -1.71 -7.60
CA ALA A 40 -6.27 -1.38 -8.53
C ALA A 40 -6.06 -2.45 -9.60
N GLY A 41 -6.76 -3.58 -9.49
CA GLY A 41 -6.57 -4.69 -10.43
C GLY A 41 -5.28 -5.47 -10.19
N ILE A 42 -4.71 -5.36 -8.99
CA ILE A 42 -3.48 -6.06 -8.63
C ILE A 42 -3.85 -7.34 -7.88
N PRO A 43 -3.46 -8.53 -8.38
CA PRO A 43 -3.87 -9.77 -7.74
C PRO A 43 -3.15 -10.02 -6.41
N ASN A 44 -1.92 -9.54 -6.27
CA ASN A 44 -1.13 -9.78 -5.07
C ASN A 44 0.07 -8.84 -5.05
N LEU A 45 0.68 -8.68 -3.87
CA LEU A 45 1.92 -7.93 -3.73
C LEU A 45 3.01 -8.85 -3.21
N ASN A 46 4.20 -8.72 -3.78
CA ASN A 46 5.35 -9.50 -3.37
C ASN A 46 6.25 -8.66 -2.48
N GLU A 47 6.91 -9.32 -1.52
CA GLU A 47 7.88 -8.67 -0.67
C GLU A 47 8.99 -8.05 -1.52
N GLY A 48 9.31 -6.78 -1.22
CA GLY A 48 10.33 -6.06 -1.97
C GLY A 48 9.84 -5.40 -3.26
N GLN A 49 8.57 -5.56 -3.59
CA GLN A 49 8.01 -4.97 -4.81
C GLN A 49 7.81 -3.48 -4.65
N LYS A 50 8.18 -2.71 -5.68
CA LYS A 50 7.94 -1.26 -5.70
C LYS A 50 6.52 -0.96 -6.12
N VAL A 51 5.88 -0.04 -5.41
CA VAL A 51 4.52 0.39 -5.71
C VAL A 51 4.41 1.89 -5.52
N SER A 52 3.44 2.49 -6.20
CA SER A 52 3.04 3.86 -5.90
C SER A 52 1.62 3.84 -5.34
N TYR A 53 1.31 4.80 -4.51
CA TYR A 53 0.04 4.81 -3.80
C TYR A 53 -0.29 6.22 -3.34
N GLU A 54 -1.55 6.41 -2.94
CA GLU A 54 -1.99 7.63 -2.29
C GLU A 54 -2.27 7.31 -0.82
N LEU A 55 -1.94 8.24 0.06
CA LEU A 55 -2.27 8.09 1.47
C LEU A 55 -3.70 8.53 1.69
N THR A 56 -4.44 7.73 2.43
CA THR A 56 -5.79 8.07 2.82
C THR A 56 -5.94 7.84 4.32
N THR A 57 -6.70 8.71 4.98
CA THR A 57 -6.94 8.61 6.41
C THR A 57 -8.42 8.40 6.65
N SER A 58 -8.74 7.38 7.42
CA SER A 58 -10.11 7.09 7.80
C SER A 58 -10.13 6.62 9.24
N ASN A 59 -11.01 7.20 10.05
CA ASN A 59 -11.12 6.87 11.48
C ASN A 59 -9.79 6.96 12.22
N GLY A 60 -8.96 7.95 11.85
CA GLY A 60 -7.66 8.16 12.47
C GLY A 60 -6.57 7.20 12.03
N LYS A 61 -6.84 6.36 11.02
CA LYS A 61 -5.86 5.41 10.51
C LYS A 61 -5.46 5.78 9.09
N THR A 62 -4.17 5.75 8.82
CA THR A 62 -3.63 6.03 7.50
C THR A 62 -3.37 4.72 6.77
N SER A 63 -3.80 4.65 5.51
CA SER A 63 -3.58 3.47 4.70
C SER A 63 -3.29 3.87 3.27
N ALA A 64 -2.79 2.91 2.50
CA ALA A 64 -2.52 3.10 1.07
C ALA A 64 -3.78 2.86 0.26
N ALA A 65 -3.97 3.68 -0.76
CA ALA A 65 -5.09 3.56 -1.69
C ALA A 65 -4.60 3.85 -3.09
N SER A 66 -5.42 3.56 -4.10
CA SER A 66 -5.09 3.84 -5.50
C SER A 66 -3.70 3.29 -5.87
N LEU A 67 -3.48 2.04 -5.53
CA LEU A 67 -2.19 1.40 -5.75
C LEU A 67 -1.89 1.22 -7.22
N GLN A 68 -0.62 1.38 -7.58
CA GLN A 68 -0.12 1.06 -8.92
C GLN A 68 1.25 0.42 -8.76
N LEU A 69 1.57 -0.51 -9.64
CA LEU A 69 2.91 -1.06 -9.70
C LEU A 69 3.85 0.00 -10.26
N ALA A 70 4.94 0.20 -9.57
CA ALA A 70 5.91 1.22 -9.97
C ALA A 70 6.95 0.66 -10.94
#